data_8340c500156dea8fb957ec4d3c842164
#
_entry.id   8340c500156dea8fb957ec4d3c842164
#
_cell.length_a   1.000
_cell.length_b   1.000
_cell.length_c   1.000
_cell.angle_alpha   90.00
_cell.angle_beta   90.00
_cell.angle_gamma   90.00
#
_symmetry.space_group_name_H-M   'P 1'
#
loop_
_entity.id
_entity.type
_entity.pdbx_description
1 polymer ?
#
loop_
_entity_poly.entity_id
_entity_poly.type
_entity_poly.pdbx_seq_one_letter_code
_entity_poly.pdbx_strand_id
1 'polypeptide(L)'
;QFGRTVPVSGAHKENRAVGMMYWLWHGSYTSRVVDTTKIIEEKGLDYALYNLQEYNPAGVPHYWGEPLYGYYRSDDEYIIRRHMMLLMYAGVDFIAFDASNTITYPNEVRKICEVICELRGEGFNVPQITYYTHTASIQTVQQAYDEIYSHEEYREAWYCMEGKPLMIAQTDPAKDKERTTGQHAHLSAYDPQPLGEEIMDFFYFRVPAWCGVDPVTDDGWPWVDWNFPNDLYGNLMTLSPASHHYAMMSWSAMGYDYPEEQIPRAVWSGGNVSWGRGYAFSDRQNNTARAAQGSFFQAQWNVVKRAQPEIVYLDGWNEWCSGYARNAEYGNVAESYDSFNMEFSRDLELMKGGYNDAFLIQTAMNVKEYKCELPETFIKDVHKTIDINAGAGQWEEVKALYRCTGSRNFGRNARGVQPSLKYAVPA
;
A
#
# COMPACT_ATOMS: atom_id res chain seq x y z
N GLN A 1 4.28 12.42 16.52
CA GLN A 1 5.49 11.61 16.32
C GLN A 1 6.33 12.20 15.18
N PHE A 2 7.64 12.31 15.31
CA PHE A 2 8.56 12.94 14.34
C PHE A 2 8.20 14.40 13.96
N GLY A 3 7.54 15.16 14.82
CA GLY A 3 7.09 16.53 14.52
C GLY A 3 5.99 16.63 13.47
N ARG A 4 5.36 15.53 13.10
CA ARG A 4 4.27 15.51 12.12
C ARG A 4 3.00 16.10 12.71
N THR A 5 2.40 17.00 11.96
CA THR A 5 1.10 17.61 12.29
C THR A 5 0.11 17.28 11.17
N VAL A 6 -1.00 16.67 11.52
CA VAL A 6 -2.07 16.42 10.53
C VAL A 6 -2.70 17.77 10.15
N PRO A 7 -2.68 18.17 8.88
CA PRO A 7 -3.21 19.46 8.46
C PRO A 7 -4.73 19.51 8.66
N VAL A 8 -5.23 20.72 8.92
CA VAL A 8 -6.68 20.95 8.90
C VAL A 8 -7.15 20.88 7.45
N SER A 9 -8.13 20.04 7.16
CA SER A 9 -8.69 19.93 5.81
C SER A 9 -9.57 21.13 5.48
N GLY A 10 -9.36 21.68 4.28
CA GLY A 10 -10.27 22.59 3.60
C GLY A 10 -11.27 21.84 2.71
N ALA A 11 -11.71 22.49 1.64
CA ALA A 11 -12.52 21.85 0.61
C ALA A 11 -11.76 20.71 -0.09
N HIS A 12 -12.47 19.64 -0.44
CA HIS A 12 -11.89 18.60 -1.27
C HIS A 12 -11.64 19.12 -2.68
N LYS A 13 -10.47 18.86 -3.21
CA LYS A 13 -10.15 19.09 -4.62
C LYS A 13 -10.90 18.07 -5.47
N GLU A 14 -11.43 18.52 -6.58
CA GLU A 14 -12.05 17.62 -7.55
C GLU A 14 -10.99 16.71 -8.19
N ASN A 15 -11.41 15.55 -8.65
CA ASN A 15 -10.59 14.59 -9.39
C ASN A 15 -9.29 14.21 -8.67
N ARG A 16 -9.39 13.82 -7.40
CA ARG A 16 -8.27 13.28 -6.63
C ARG A 16 -8.65 11.96 -6.01
N ALA A 17 -7.96 10.90 -6.41
CA ALA A 17 -8.14 9.57 -5.86
C ALA A 17 -6.82 9.00 -5.32
N VAL A 18 -6.92 8.17 -4.30
CA VAL A 18 -5.81 7.40 -3.73
C VAL A 18 -6.18 5.94 -3.69
N GLY A 19 -5.43 5.12 -4.43
CA GLY A 19 -5.54 3.66 -4.38
C GLY A 19 -4.38 3.04 -3.59
N MET A 20 -4.54 1.78 -3.20
CA MET A 20 -3.52 1.04 -2.48
C MET A 20 -3.52 -0.44 -2.87
N MET A 21 -2.33 -1.00 -3.14
CA MET A 21 -2.15 -2.43 -3.33
C MET A 21 -2.44 -3.18 -2.03
N TYR A 22 -3.12 -4.33 -2.12
CA TYR A 22 -3.56 -5.12 -0.97
C TYR A 22 -3.42 -6.62 -1.24
N TRP A 23 -2.74 -7.33 -0.35
CA TRP A 23 -2.45 -8.76 -0.48
C TRP A 23 -3.39 -9.63 0.33
N LEU A 24 -3.73 -10.81 -0.23
CA LEU A 24 -4.76 -11.71 0.29
C LEU A 24 -4.25 -13.10 0.70
N TRP A 25 -2.95 -13.33 0.64
CA TRP A 25 -2.35 -14.66 0.82
C TRP A 25 -2.00 -15.04 2.26
N HIS A 26 -2.31 -14.19 3.25
CA HIS A 26 -2.01 -14.48 4.66
C HIS A 26 -2.84 -15.64 5.19
N GLY A 27 -2.15 -16.64 5.75
CA GLY A 27 -2.77 -17.86 6.29
C GLY A 27 -3.12 -18.93 5.25
N SER A 28 -3.17 -18.61 3.96
CA SER A 28 -3.43 -19.59 2.90
C SER A 28 -2.16 -20.30 2.46
N TYR A 29 -1.04 -19.58 2.37
CA TYR A 29 0.25 -20.12 1.91
C TYR A 29 1.23 -20.41 3.04
N THR A 30 1.01 -19.92 4.25
CA THR A 30 1.92 -20.09 5.37
C THR A 30 1.19 -20.62 6.60
N SER A 31 1.34 -21.90 6.88
CA SER A 31 1.00 -22.49 8.19
C SER A 31 2.09 -22.27 9.24
N ARG A 32 3.22 -21.70 8.85
CA ARG A 32 4.41 -21.56 9.66
C ARG A 32 4.89 -20.11 9.62
N VAL A 33 5.07 -19.52 10.80
CA VAL A 33 5.61 -18.17 10.94
C VAL A 33 7.12 -18.24 11.01
N VAL A 34 7.79 -17.63 10.03
CA VAL A 34 9.22 -17.36 10.02
C VAL A 34 9.40 -15.88 9.78
N ASP A 35 9.93 -15.13 10.75
CA ASP A 35 10.09 -13.68 10.69
C ASP A 35 11.57 -13.33 10.53
N THR A 36 11.91 -12.78 9.37
CA THR A 36 13.29 -12.46 9.01
C THR A 36 13.86 -11.36 9.90
N THR A 37 13.08 -10.35 10.29
CA THR A 37 13.56 -9.30 11.20
C THR A 37 13.95 -9.86 12.56
N LYS A 38 13.15 -10.76 13.12
CA LYS A 38 13.48 -11.46 14.38
C LYS A 38 14.72 -12.34 14.24
N ILE A 39 14.90 -13.01 13.10
CA ILE A 39 16.11 -13.79 12.84
C ILE A 39 17.34 -12.88 12.78
N ILE A 40 17.24 -11.72 12.13
CA ILE A 40 18.34 -10.75 12.08
C ILE A 40 18.67 -10.21 13.47
N GLU A 41 17.66 -9.88 14.27
CA GLU A 41 17.85 -9.42 15.65
C GLU A 41 18.52 -10.47 16.55
N GLU A 42 18.15 -11.73 16.43
CA GLU A 42 18.64 -12.82 17.26
C GLU A 42 19.99 -13.37 16.81
N LYS A 43 20.24 -13.44 15.51
CA LYS A 43 21.36 -14.19 14.93
C LYS A 43 22.23 -13.39 13.96
N GLY A 44 21.82 -12.18 13.61
CA GLY A 44 22.53 -11.30 12.70
C GLY A 44 22.12 -11.45 11.23
N LEU A 45 22.48 -10.44 10.44
CA LEU A 45 22.14 -10.32 9.03
C LEU A 45 22.71 -11.46 8.17
N ASP A 46 23.97 -11.80 8.36
CA ASP A 46 24.63 -12.90 7.63
C ASP A 46 23.90 -14.23 7.82
N TYR A 47 23.43 -14.48 9.04
CA TYR A 47 22.71 -15.70 9.32
C TYR A 47 21.36 -15.71 8.55
N ALA A 48 20.64 -14.63 8.53
CA ALA A 48 19.38 -14.52 7.78
C ALA A 48 19.60 -14.70 6.26
N LEU A 49 20.69 -14.15 5.73
CA LEU A 49 20.99 -14.22 4.30
C LEU A 49 21.45 -15.62 3.85
N TYR A 50 22.29 -16.29 4.64
CA TYR A 50 22.95 -17.54 4.21
C TYR A 50 22.35 -18.79 4.85
N ASN A 51 21.61 -18.69 5.94
CA ASN A 51 21.05 -19.83 6.68
C ASN A 51 19.53 -19.80 6.83
N LEU A 52 18.82 -18.93 6.12
CA LEU A 52 17.36 -18.83 6.19
C LEU A 52 16.70 -20.19 5.86
N GLN A 53 17.31 -21.01 5.01
CA GLN A 53 16.86 -22.36 4.68
C GLN A 53 16.77 -23.32 5.88
N GLU A 54 17.47 -23.09 6.95
CA GLU A 54 17.36 -23.92 8.16
C GLU A 54 15.99 -23.75 8.83
N TYR A 55 15.38 -22.57 8.62
CA TYR A 55 14.07 -22.21 9.15
C TYR A 55 12.97 -22.37 8.13
N ASN A 56 13.25 -22.04 6.86
CA ASN A 56 12.26 -21.98 5.81
C ASN A 56 12.84 -22.48 4.48
N PRO A 57 12.27 -23.51 3.85
CA PRO A 57 12.67 -23.95 2.51
C PRO A 57 12.48 -22.82 1.49
N ALA A 58 13.36 -22.77 0.48
CA ALA A 58 13.18 -21.84 -0.64
C ALA A 58 11.83 -22.04 -1.31
N GLY A 59 11.19 -20.95 -1.74
CA GLY A 59 9.86 -20.94 -2.33
C GLY A 59 8.70 -20.96 -1.33
N VAL A 60 8.97 -21.16 -0.03
CA VAL A 60 7.94 -21.02 1.00
C VAL A 60 7.93 -19.58 1.52
N PRO A 61 6.79 -18.88 1.51
CA PRO A 61 6.72 -17.51 2.01
C PRO A 61 7.18 -17.38 3.46
N HIS A 62 7.87 -16.31 3.76
CA HIS A 62 8.31 -15.92 5.11
C HIS A 62 7.86 -14.48 5.40
N TYR A 63 7.73 -14.15 6.66
CA TYR A 63 7.43 -12.79 7.09
C TYR A 63 8.71 -11.98 7.19
N TRP A 64 8.66 -10.72 6.77
CA TRP A 64 9.76 -9.78 7.00
C TRP A 64 9.64 -9.05 8.34
N GLY A 65 8.46 -9.02 8.97
CA GLY A 65 8.17 -8.40 10.25
C GLY A 65 6.82 -8.86 10.81
N GLU A 66 6.44 -8.37 11.99
CA GLU A 66 5.17 -8.70 12.64
C GLU A 66 4.17 -7.56 12.50
N PRO A 67 2.98 -7.79 11.87
CA PRO A 67 1.89 -6.84 11.87
C PRO A 67 1.47 -6.45 13.30
N LEU A 68 0.94 -5.25 13.51
CA LEU A 68 0.46 -4.83 14.84
C LEU A 68 -0.57 -5.79 15.43
N TYR A 69 -1.40 -6.38 14.59
CA TYR A 69 -2.45 -7.33 14.99
C TYR A 69 -1.98 -8.79 15.01
N GLY A 70 -0.66 -9.05 14.93
CA GLY A 70 -0.08 -10.39 14.82
C GLY A 70 -0.17 -10.96 13.40
N TYR A 71 0.27 -12.20 13.22
CA TYR A 71 0.26 -12.90 11.93
C TYR A 71 -1.15 -13.42 11.64
N TYR A 72 -1.99 -12.56 11.11
CA TYR A 72 -3.40 -12.81 10.86
C TYR A 72 -3.67 -13.60 9.56
N ARG A 73 -4.92 -13.98 9.40
CA ARG A 73 -5.44 -14.54 8.15
C ARG A 73 -6.19 -13.48 7.35
N SER A 74 -6.11 -13.54 6.02
CA SER A 74 -6.77 -12.58 5.14
C SER A 74 -8.31 -12.65 5.19
N ASP A 75 -8.88 -13.74 5.69
CA ASP A 75 -10.32 -13.94 5.87
C ASP A 75 -10.83 -13.56 7.29
N ASP A 76 -9.97 -13.05 8.17
CA ASP A 76 -10.36 -12.61 9.51
C ASP A 76 -11.16 -11.30 9.45
N GLU A 77 -12.46 -11.38 9.77
CA GLU A 77 -13.38 -10.24 9.69
C GLU A 77 -12.95 -9.07 10.61
N TYR A 78 -12.40 -9.35 11.78
CA TYR A 78 -11.93 -8.30 12.68
C TYR A 78 -10.78 -7.51 12.03
N ILE A 79 -9.85 -8.19 11.38
CA ILE A 79 -8.72 -7.57 10.66
C ILE A 79 -9.23 -6.76 9.47
N ILE A 80 -10.12 -7.35 8.67
CA ILE A 80 -10.71 -6.67 7.50
C ILE A 80 -11.38 -5.36 7.94
N ARG A 81 -12.22 -5.38 8.98
CA ARG A 81 -12.88 -4.18 9.52
C ARG A 81 -11.86 -3.14 9.98
N ARG A 82 -10.78 -3.56 10.66
CA ARG A 82 -9.71 -2.67 11.10
C ARG A 82 -9.00 -2.04 9.92
N HIS A 83 -8.63 -2.81 8.91
CA HIS A 83 -7.99 -2.31 7.70
C HIS A 83 -8.87 -1.29 6.98
N MET A 84 -10.13 -1.60 6.73
CA MET A 84 -11.05 -0.68 6.06
C MET A 84 -11.19 0.66 6.82
N MET A 85 -11.31 0.62 8.14
CA MET A 85 -11.40 1.83 8.96
C MET A 85 -10.08 2.63 8.99
N LEU A 86 -8.92 1.97 9.05
CA LEU A 86 -7.61 2.63 9.02
C LEU A 86 -7.34 3.28 7.65
N LEU A 87 -7.66 2.58 6.58
CA LEU A 87 -7.51 3.08 5.20
C LEU A 87 -8.46 4.25 4.93
N MET A 88 -9.71 4.19 5.42
CA MET A 88 -10.62 5.33 5.40
C MET A 88 -10.03 6.53 6.17
N TYR A 89 -9.48 6.31 7.35
CA TYR A 89 -8.79 7.35 8.13
C TYR A 89 -7.62 7.97 7.34
N ALA A 90 -6.84 7.14 6.64
CA ALA A 90 -5.74 7.60 5.80
C ALA A 90 -6.22 8.32 4.52
N GLY A 91 -7.51 8.23 4.18
CA GLY A 91 -8.09 8.87 2.99
C GLY A 91 -7.90 8.08 1.70
N VAL A 92 -7.72 6.77 1.80
CA VAL A 92 -7.67 5.84 0.66
C VAL A 92 -9.08 5.62 0.12
N ASP A 93 -9.25 5.68 -1.21
CA ASP A 93 -10.55 5.54 -1.88
C ASP A 93 -10.81 4.10 -2.33
N PHE A 94 -9.77 3.40 -2.72
CA PHE A 94 -9.89 2.01 -3.16
C PHE A 94 -8.64 1.19 -2.84
N ILE A 95 -8.84 -0.11 -2.75
CA ILE A 95 -7.78 -1.12 -2.67
C ILE A 95 -7.79 -1.97 -3.93
N ALA A 96 -6.60 -2.30 -4.43
CA ALA A 96 -6.43 -3.20 -5.56
C ALA A 96 -5.83 -4.52 -5.07
N PHE A 97 -6.54 -5.62 -5.28
CA PHE A 97 -6.04 -6.94 -4.91
C PHE A 97 -4.96 -7.42 -5.87
N ASP A 98 -3.85 -7.91 -5.33
CA ASP A 98 -2.85 -8.56 -6.14
C ASP A 98 -3.37 -9.91 -6.68
N ALA A 99 -3.66 -9.93 -7.97
CA ALA A 99 -3.97 -11.12 -8.75
C ALA A 99 -2.99 -11.27 -9.94
N SER A 100 -1.80 -10.68 -9.83
CA SER A 100 -0.75 -10.74 -10.84
C SER A 100 -0.25 -12.17 -11.08
N ASN A 101 -0.45 -13.05 -10.11
CA ASN A 101 -0.11 -14.47 -10.10
C ASN A 101 -1.26 -15.40 -10.50
N THR A 102 -2.34 -14.89 -11.10
CA THR A 102 -3.53 -15.63 -11.57
C THR A 102 -4.47 -16.16 -10.48
N ILE A 103 -4.35 -15.70 -9.25
CA ILE A 103 -5.20 -16.13 -8.14
C ILE A 103 -6.12 -14.99 -7.72
N THR A 104 -7.44 -15.21 -7.74
CA THR A 104 -8.47 -14.21 -7.44
C THR A 104 -8.90 -14.16 -5.98
N TYR A 105 -8.52 -15.17 -5.17
CA TYR A 105 -8.86 -15.27 -3.74
C TYR A 105 -10.36 -15.05 -3.44
N PRO A 106 -11.28 -15.77 -4.09
CA PRO A 106 -12.70 -15.42 -4.08
C PRO A 106 -13.35 -15.46 -2.69
N ASN A 107 -12.88 -16.31 -1.79
CA ASN A 107 -13.43 -16.40 -0.44
C ASN A 107 -13.05 -15.19 0.42
N GLU A 108 -11.79 -14.78 0.35
CA GLU A 108 -11.26 -13.60 1.04
C GLU A 108 -11.91 -12.33 0.49
N VAL A 109 -12.02 -12.22 -0.84
CA VAL A 109 -12.62 -11.04 -1.49
C VAL A 109 -14.12 -10.92 -1.21
N ARG A 110 -14.89 -12.01 -1.24
CA ARG A 110 -16.31 -11.98 -0.85
C ARG A 110 -16.47 -11.48 0.58
N LYS A 111 -15.65 -11.97 1.51
CA LYS A 111 -15.68 -11.51 2.90
C LYS A 111 -15.36 -10.02 3.03
N ILE A 112 -14.40 -9.52 2.26
CA ILE A 112 -14.07 -8.08 2.21
C ILE A 112 -15.25 -7.29 1.63
N CYS A 113 -15.86 -7.75 0.54
CA CYS A 113 -17.03 -7.11 -0.05
C CYS A 113 -18.22 -7.03 0.93
N GLU A 114 -18.51 -8.11 1.66
CA GLU A 114 -19.52 -8.13 2.71
C GLU A 114 -19.28 -7.04 3.76
N VAL A 115 -18.04 -6.97 4.28
CA VAL A 115 -17.64 -5.97 5.27
C VAL A 115 -17.71 -4.54 4.72
N ILE A 116 -17.26 -4.31 3.49
CA ILE A 116 -17.34 -2.99 2.84
C ILE A 116 -18.81 -2.58 2.68
N CYS A 117 -19.66 -3.44 2.14
CA CYS A 117 -21.09 -3.16 1.95
C CYS A 117 -21.79 -2.83 3.28
N GLU A 118 -21.49 -3.58 4.35
CA GLU A 118 -22.02 -3.31 5.68
C GLU A 118 -21.56 -1.94 6.21
N LEU A 119 -20.26 -1.67 6.20
CA LEU A 119 -19.70 -0.41 6.69
C LEU A 119 -20.21 0.80 5.88
N ARG A 120 -20.31 0.67 4.55
CA ARG A 120 -20.87 1.73 3.71
C ARG A 120 -22.37 1.92 3.97
N GLY A 121 -23.11 0.84 4.20
CA GLY A 121 -24.52 0.88 4.63
C GLY A 121 -24.70 1.58 5.98
N GLU A 122 -23.71 1.52 6.88
CA GLU A 122 -23.66 2.27 8.13
C GLU A 122 -23.25 3.74 7.95
N GLY A 123 -22.80 4.14 6.75
CA GLY A 123 -22.43 5.50 6.38
C GLY A 123 -20.93 5.80 6.51
N PHE A 124 -20.07 4.78 6.66
CA PHE A 124 -18.63 4.94 6.57
C PHE A 124 -18.18 4.91 5.11
N ASN A 125 -17.38 5.89 4.70
CA ASN A 125 -16.82 5.92 3.35
C ASN A 125 -15.50 5.13 3.30
N VAL A 126 -15.58 3.84 3.56
CA VAL A 126 -14.44 2.93 3.48
C VAL A 126 -14.03 2.67 2.03
N PRO A 127 -12.75 2.31 1.77
CA PRO A 127 -12.27 2.01 0.42
C PRO A 127 -13.12 0.97 -0.29
N GLN A 128 -13.22 1.14 -1.61
CA GLN A 128 -13.83 0.17 -2.52
C GLN A 128 -12.75 -0.71 -3.14
N ILE A 129 -13.13 -1.72 -3.92
CA ILE A 129 -12.20 -2.71 -4.47
C ILE A 129 -11.99 -2.57 -5.97
N THR A 130 -10.82 -3.01 -6.43
CA THR A 130 -10.50 -3.42 -7.80
C THR A 130 -9.50 -4.57 -7.76
N TYR A 131 -9.20 -5.14 -8.93
CA TYR A 131 -8.13 -6.11 -9.08
C TYR A 131 -6.97 -5.53 -9.89
N TYR A 132 -5.76 -5.95 -9.52
CA TYR A 132 -4.55 -5.76 -10.29
C TYR A 132 -4.12 -7.14 -10.84
N THR A 133 -4.21 -7.33 -12.15
CA THR A 133 -3.79 -8.55 -12.84
C THR A 133 -2.51 -8.30 -13.62
N HIS A 134 -1.78 -9.33 -14.02
CA HIS A 134 -0.61 -9.19 -14.89
C HIS A 134 -0.43 -10.41 -15.80
N THR A 135 -0.09 -11.56 -15.25
CA THR A 135 0.14 -12.80 -15.99
C THR A 135 -1.18 -13.53 -16.20
N ALA A 136 -1.45 -14.01 -17.42
CA ALA A 136 -2.74 -14.60 -17.80
C ALA A 136 -3.93 -13.71 -17.37
N SER A 137 -3.82 -12.44 -17.68
CA SER A 137 -4.70 -11.37 -17.24
C SER A 137 -6.15 -11.59 -17.69
N ILE A 138 -6.34 -12.00 -18.96
CA ILE A 138 -7.66 -12.27 -19.54
C ILE A 138 -8.39 -13.38 -18.75
N GLN A 139 -7.70 -14.47 -18.43
CA GLN A 139 -8.29 -15.55 -17.63
C GLN A 139 -8.65 -15.05 -16.23
N THR A 140 -7.78 -14.28 -15.61
CA THR A 140 -7.99 -13.74 -14.26
C THR A 140 -9.16 -12.77 -14.22
N VAL A 141 -9.33 -11.94 -15.25
CA VAL A 141 -10.50 -11.04 -15.39
C VAL A 141 -11.80 -11.84 -15.48
N GLN A 142 -11.84 -12.88 -16.33
CA GLN A 142 -13.01 -13.74 -16.44
C GLN A 142 -13.38 -14.36 -15.09
N GLN A 143 -12.38 -14.90 -14.36
CA GLN A 143 -12.59 -15.47 -13.04
C GLN A 143 -13.10 -14.43 -12.03
N ALA A 144 -12.49 -13.25 -11.99
CA ALA A 144 -12.93 -12.18 -11.10
C ALA A 144 -14.37 -11.72 -11.41
N TYR A 145 -14.73 -11.65 -12.70
CA TYR A 145 -16.11 -11.35 -13.10
C TYR A 145 -17.07 -12.42 -12.59
N ASP A 146 -16.81 -13.69 -12.88
CA ASP A 146 -17.70 -14.80 -12.51
C ASP A 146 -17.83 -14.97 -10.99
N GLU A 147 -16.75 -14.73 -10.24
CA GLU A 147 -16.69 -15.01 -8.80
C GLU A 147 -17.15 -13.82 -7.94
N ILE A 148 -17.01 -12.58 -8.42
CA ILE A 148 -17.23 -11.35 -7.61
C ILE A 148 -18.15 -10.36 -8.33
N TYR A 149 -17.84 -9.95 -9.56
CA TYR A 149 -18.54 -8.82 -10.19
C TYR A 149 -19.89 -9.21 -10.84
N SER A 150 -20.16 -10.49 -11.04
CA SER A 150 -21.50 -10.98 -11.42
C SER A 150 -22.49 -10.96 -10.24
N HIS A 151 -22.01 -10.69 -9.02
CA HIS A 151 -22.79 -10.67 -7.79
C HIS A 151 -23.17 -9.23 -7.42
N GLU A 152 -24.35 -8.80 -7.89
CA GLU A 152 -24.89 -7.43 -7.69
C GLU A 152 -24.96 -6.99 -6.22
N GLU A 153 -25.05 -7.93 -5.28
CA GLU A 153 -25.04 -7.66 -3.85
C GLU A 153 -23.75 -6.99 -3.37
N TYR A 154 -22.65 -7.11 -4.12
CA TYR A 154 -21.36 -6.47 -3.81
C TYR A 154 -21.14 -5.13 -4.52
N ARG A 155 -22.13 -4.61 -5.26
CA ARG A 155 -21.97 -3.40 -6.08
C ARG A 155 -21.45 -2.20 -5.31
N GLU A 156 -21.86 -2.01 -4.06
CA GLU A 156 -21.38 -0.92 -3.21
C GLU A 156 -19.88 -1.03 -2.87
N ALA A 157 -19.28 -2.22 -3.04
CA ALA A 157 -17.86 -2.43 -2.83
C ALA A 157 -17.02 -2.13 -4.07
N TRP A 158 -17.56 -1.97 -5.27
CA TRP A 158 -16.78 -1.79 -6.50
C TRP A 158 -16.34 -0.35 -6.71
N TYR A 159 -15.05 -0.15 -6.86
CA TYR A 159 -14.53 1.16 -7.23
C TYR A 159 -14.77 1.42 -8.71
N CYS A 160 -15.42 2.52 -9.03
CA CYS A 160 -15.79 2.86 -10.40
C CYS A 160 -15.02 4.08 -10.91
N MET A 161 -14.59 3.99 -12.17
CA MET A 161 -14.11 5.10 -12.98
C MET A 161 -15.04 5.27 -14.18
N GLU A 162 -15.40 6.50 -14.50
CA GLU A 162 -16.33 6.81 -15.60
C GLU A 162 -17.66 6.01 -15.54
N GLY A 163 -18.11 5.69 -14.34
CA GLY A 163 -19.36 4.95 -14.10
C GLY A 163 -19.27 3.44 -14.28
N LYS A 164 -18.10 2.88 -14.61
CA LYS A 164 -17.85 1.44 -14.73
C LYS A 164 -16.86 0.96 -13.66
N PRO A 165 -16.98 -0.28 -13.15
CA PRO A 165 -15.98 -0.83 -12.23
C PRO A 165 -14.57 -0.82 -12.85
N LEU A 166 -13.58 -0.34 -12.09
CA LEU A 166 -12.18 -0.37 -12.52
C LEU A 166 -11.65 -1.80 -12.53
N MET A 167 -10.90 -2.14 -13.58
CA MET A 167 -10.12 -3.37 -13.67
C MET A 167 -8.74 -3.06 -14.27
N ILE A 168 -7.67 -3.41 -13.54
CA ILE A 168 -6.31 -3.21 -14.04
C ILE A 168 -5.86 -4.50 -14.69
N ALA A 169 -5.93 -4.56 -16.02
CA ALA A 169 -5.78 -5.80 -16.78
C ALA A 169 -5.29 -5.58 -18.21
N GLN A 170 -4.51 -6.54 -18.72
CA GLN A 170 -4.22 -6.65 -20.15
C GLN A 170 -5.36 -7.39 -20.84
N THR A 171 -6.00 -6.75 -21.83
CA THR A 171 -7.14 -7.31 -22.56
C THR A 171 -6.79 -7.74 -23.99
N ASP A 172 -5.60 -7.41 -24.48
CA ASP A 172 -5.10 -7.88 -25.79
C ASP A 172 -4.53 -9.29 -25.63
N PRO A 173 -5.11 -10.32 -26.31
CA PRO A 173 -4.65 -11.70 -26.17
C PRO A 173 -3.19 -11.92 -26.54
N ALA A 174 -2.67 -11.22 -27.55
CA ALA A 174 -1.28 -11.38 -27.98
C ALA A 174 -0.32 -10.86 -26.90
N LYS A 175 -0.59 -9.68 -26.35
CA LYS A 175 0.21 -9.07 -25.27
C LYS A 175 0.10 -9.86 -23.97
N ASP A 176 -1.08 -10.39 -23.64
CA ASP A 176 -1.26 -11.22 -22.46
C ASP A 176 -0.50 -12.53 -22.57
N LYS A 177 -0.47 -13.14 -23.76
CA LYS A 177 0.34 -14.33 -24.03
C LYS A 177 1.84 -14.08 -23.85
N GLU A 178 2.35 -12.93 -24.27
CA GLU A 178 3.75 -12.55 -24.11
C GLU A 178 4.19 -12.53 -22.64
N ARG A 179 3.28 -12.18 -21.72
CA ARG A 179 3.52 -12.14 -20.26
C ARG A 179 3.62 -13.53 -19.60
N THR A 180 3.37 -14.62 -20.34
CA THR A 180 3.48 -16.00 -19.82
C THR A 180 4.82 -16.66 -20.14
N THR A 181 5.86 -15.88 -20.40
CA THR A 181 7.23 -16.36 -20.69
C THR A 181 8.12 -16.29 -19.42
N GLY A 182 9.34 -16.78 -19.51
CA GLY A 182 10.31 -16.70 -18.43
C GLY A 182 9.88 -17.48 -17.18
N GLN A 183 9.81 -16.85 -16.05
CA GLN A 183 9.40 -17.46 -14.76
C GLN A 183 7.98 -18.05 -14.79
N HIS A 184 7.15 -17.60 -15.73
CA HIS A 184 5.79 -18.09 -15.94
C HIS A 184 5.68 -19.16 -17.03
N ALA A 185 6.79 -19.81 -17.42
CA ALA A 185 6.81 -20.85 -18.46
C ALA A 185 5.90 -22.05 -18.18
N HIS A 186 5.49 -22.26 -16.89
CA HIS A 186 4.47 -23.24 -16.53
C HIS A 186 3.10 -22.94 -17.17
N LEU A 187 2.86 -21.72 -17.60
CA LEU A 187 1.68 -21.26 -18.33
C LEU A 187 1.90 -21.28 -19.87
N SER A 188 2.90 -21.98 -20.36
CA SER A 188 3.22 -22.03 -21.80
C SER A 188 2.06 -22.52 -22.67
N ALA A 189 1.19 -23.39 -22.12
CA ALA A 189 -0.02 -23.87 -22.78
C ALA A 189 -1.20 -22.89 -22.74
N TYR A 190 -1.09 -21.79 -22.02
CA TYR A 190 -2.11 -20.76 -21.96
C TYR A 190 -2.32 -20.14 -23.34
N ASP A 191 -3.55 -20.14 -23.80
CA ASP A 191 -3.97 -19.60 -25.08
C ASP A 191 -5.16 -18.64 -24.89
N PRO A 192 -4.89 -17.36 -24.60
CA PRO A 192 -5.94 -16.40 -24.27
C PRO A 192 -6.86 -16.15 -25.46
N GLN A 193 -8.16 -16.20 -25.21
CA GLN A 193 -9.19 -15.76 -26.16
C GLN A 193 -9.71 -14.39 -25.72
N PRO A 194 -10.16 -13.54 -26.67
CA PRO A 194 -10.73 -12.25 -26.30
C PRO A 194 -11.85 -12.39 -25.27
N LEU A 195 -11.94 -11.48 -24.31
CA LEU A 195 -13.08 -11.36 -23.39
C LEU A 195 -14.37 -11.14 -24.18
N GLY A 196 -15.49 -11.66 -23.65
CA GLY A 196 -16.81 -11.39 -24.19
C GLY A 196 -17.17 -9.90 -24.15
N GLU A 197 -18.03 -9.47 -25.10
CA GLU A 197 -18.48 -8.07 -25.19
C GLU A 197 -19.10 -7.59 -23.86
N GLU A 198 -19.85 -8.46 -23.19
CA GLU A 198 -20.44 -8.14 -21.88
C GLU A 198 -19.39 -7.71 -20.85
N ILE A 199 -18.31 -8.43 -20.72
CA ILE A 199 -17.23 -8.11 -19.76
C ILE A 199 -16.45 -6.88 -20.21
N MET A 200 -16.19 -6.75 -21.51
CA MET A 200 -15.53 -5.57 -22.07
C MET A 200 -16.33 -4.29 -21.85
N ASP A 201 -17.67 -4.37 -21.93
CA ASP A 201 -18.56 -3.24 -21.67
C ASP A 201 -18.78 -2.96 -20.18
N PHE A 202 -18.65 -3.97 -19.34
CA PHE A 202 -18.87 -3.87 -17.89
C PHE A 202 -17.77 -3.07 -17.18
N PHE A 203 -16.51 -3.32 -17.51
CA PHE A 203 -15.38 -2.71 -16.83
C PHE A 203 -14.85 -1.45 -17.51
N TYR A 204 -14.21 -0.59 -16.71
CA TYR A 204 -13.25 0.42 -17.14
C TYR A 204 -11.84 -0.16 -16.99
N PHE A 205 -11.17 -0.41 -18.13
CA PHE A 205 -9.86 -1.05 -18.13
C PHE A 205 -8.70 -0.05 -18.09
N ARG A 206 -7.68 -0.36 -17.29
CA ARG A 206 -6.34 0.23 -17.34
C ARG A 206 -5.32 -0.90 -17.49
N VAL A 207 -4.19 -0.62 -18.14
CA VAL A 207 -3.20 -1.65 -18.47
C VAL A 207 -2.16 -1.76 -17.34
N PRO A 208 -1.96 -2.95 -16.73
CA PRO A 208 -0.91 -3.13 -15.75
C PRO A 208 0.47 -2.92 -16.39
N ALA A 209 1.34 -2.17 -15.72
CA ALA A 209 2.68 -1.91 -16.19
C ALA A 209 3.72 -2.43 -15.19
N TRP A 210 4.70 -3.16 -15.70
CA TRP A 210 5.82 -3.61 -14.89
C TRP A 210 6.96 -2.61 -15.06
N CYS A 211 7.24 -1.85 -14.03
CA CYS A 211 8.20 -0.76 -14.08
C CYS A 211 9.59 -1.25 -14.52
N GLY A 212 10.23 -0.51 -15.41
CA GLY A 212 11.53 -0.90 -15.99
C GLY A 212 11.48 -2.01 -17.06
N VAL A 213 10.31 -2.62 -17.27
CA VAL A 213 10.06 -3.65 -18.31
C VAL A 213 9.09 -3.14 -19.36
N ASP A 214 7.91 -2.69 -18.91
CA ASP A 214 6.87 -2.13 -19.77
C ASP A 214 7.12 -0.62 -20.02
N PRO A 215 6.75 -0.10 -21.20
CA PRO A 215 6.89 1.32 -21.49
C PRO A 215 5.92 2.15 -20.64
N VAL A 216 6.30 3.38 -20.36
CA VAL A 216 5.38 4.38 -19.79
C VAL A 216 4.34 4.77 -20.84
N THR A 217 3.07 4.54 -20.53
CA THR A 217 1.92 4.87 -21.39
C THR A 217 0.86 5.63 -20.59
N ASP A 218 -0.03 6.36 -21.29
CA ASP A 218 -1.07 7.15 -20.63
C ASP A 218 -2.13 6.29 -19.91
N ASP A 219 -2.34 5.06 -20.36
CA ASP A 219 -3.24 4.06 -19.80
C ASP A 219 -2.56 3.06 -18.87
N GLY A 220 -1.23 3.16 -18.73
CA GLY A 220 -0.43 2.29 -17.89
C GLY A 220 -0.73 2.47 -16.41
N TRP A 221 -0.60 1.39 -15.65
CA TRP A 221 -0.74 1.38 -14.19
C TRP A 221 0.40 0.58 -13.58
N PRO A 222 1.51 1.22 -13.18
CA PRO A 222 2.62 0.54 -12.51
C PRO A 222 2.21 0.15 -11.09
N TRP A 223 2.54 -1.09 -10.69
CA TRP A 223 2.32 -1.52 -9.32
C TRP A 223 3.35 -0.90 -8.35
N VAL A 224 4.58 -0.71 -8.82
CA VAL A 224 5.68 -0.02 -8.14
C VAL A 224 6.43 0.84 -9.14
N ASP A 225 7.01 1.95 -8.73
CA ASP A 225 7.91 2.76 -9.55
C ASP A 225 9.35 2.61 -9.09
N TRP A 226 10.25 2.27 -10.02
CA TRP A 226 11.69 2.11 -9.75
C TRP A 226 12.49 3.39 -10.03
N ASN A 227 11.81 4.43 -10.52
CA ASN A 227 12.45 5.69 -10.85
C ASN A 227 12.25 6.75 -9.76
N PHE A 228 13.16 7.71 -9.70
CA PHE A 228 12.99 8.92 -8.93
C PHE A 228 13.57 10.12 -9.69
N PRO A 229 12.80 11.19 -9.91
CA PRO A 229 11.39 11.35 -9.55
C PRO A 229 10.50 10.31 -10.21
N ASN A 230 9.36 9.97 -9.55
CA ASN A 230 8.41 9.00 -10.04
C ASN A 230 7.83 9.42 -11.39
N ASP A 231 7.59 8.44 -12.26
CA ASP A 231 7.00 8.65 -13.57
C ASP A 231 5.49 8.97 -13.48
N LEU A 232 5.03 9.72 -14.45
CA LEU A 232 3.61 10.03 -14.62
C LEU A 232 3.03 9.17 -15.76
N TYR A 233 2.13 8.24 -15.42
CA TYR A 233 1.39 7.40 -16.36
C TYR A 233 0.03 8.03 -16.65
N GLY A 234 -0.03 8.91 -17.67
CA GLY A 234 -1.20 9.73 -17.93
C GLY A 234 -1.54 10.63 -16.74
N ASN A 235 -2.52 10.23 -15.95
CA ASN A 235 -2.96 10.97 -14.77
C ASN A 235 -2.60 10.31 -13.43
N LEU A 236 -1.74 9.30 -13.43
CA LEU A 236 -1.42 8.45 -12.27
C LEU A 236 0.07 8.49 -11.92
N MET A 237 0.39 8.51 -10.63
CA MET A 237 1.73 8.26 -10.08
C MET A 237 1.67 7.16 -9.03
N THR A 238 2.64 6.23 -9.07
CA THR A 238 2.81 5.19 -8.06
C THR A 238 3.91 5.53 -7.08
N LEU A 239 3.66 5.32 -5.78
CA LEU A 239 4.59 5.57 -4.68
C LEU A 239 4.70 4.33 -3.79
N SER A 240 5.87 4.15 -3.19
CA SER A 240 6.10 3.07 -2.21
C SER A 240 7.01 3.52 -1.06
N PRO A 241 6.89 2.96 0.16
CA PRO A 241 7.79 3.29 1.27
C PRO A 241 9.26 2.94 1.03
N ALA A 242 9.52 1.90 0.23
CA ALA A 242 10.81 1.50 -0.28
C ALA A 242 10.67 1.05 -1.74
N SER A 243 11.74 1.08 -2.51
CA SER A 243 11.71 0.66 -3.92
C SER A 243 12.89 -0.23 -4.25
N HIS A 244 12.68 -1.17 -5.14
CA HIS A 244 13.71 -2.09 -5.62
C HIS A 244 14.90 -1.40 -6.29
N HIS A 245 14.68 -0.32 -7.00
CA HIS A 245 15.67 0.37 -7.82
C HIS A 245 16.66 -0.59 -8.52
N TYR A 246 16.12 -1.61 -9.22
CA TYR A 246 16.87 -2.64 -9.94
C TYR A 246 17.70 -3.62 -9.08
N ALA A 247 17.43 -3.73 -7.79
CA ALA A 247 18.09 -4.70 -6.91
C ALA A 247 17.08 -5.41 -6.01
N MET A 248 17.36 -6.67 -5.67
CA MET A 248 16.56 -7.41 -4.70
C MET A 248 16.65 -6.77 -3.32
N MET A 249 15.56 -6.80 -2.56
CA MET A 249 15.53 -6.22 -1.22
C MET A 249 16.55 -6.86 -0.27
N SER A 250 16.75 -8.19 -0.34
CA SER A 250 17.76 -8.87 0.48
C SER A 250 19.18 -8.47 0.13
N TRP A 251 19.50 -8.28 -1.16
CA TRP A 251 20.83 -7.86 -1.58
C TRP A 251 21.11 -6.40 -1.23
N SER A 252 20.08 -5.57 -1.25
CA SER A 252 20.17 -4.19 -0.81
C SER A 252 20.49 -4.09 0.69
N ALA A 253 19.95 -5.02 1.49
CA ALA A 253 20.29 -5.11 2.91
C ALA A 253 21.77 -5.44 3.16
N MET A 254 22.41 -6.20 2.27
CA MET A 254 23.85 -6.47 2.34
C MET A 254 24.70 -5.23 2.10
N GLY A 255 24.20 -4.24 1.36
CA GLY A 255 24.94 -3.04 1.00
C GLY A 255 25.26 -2.10 2.13
N TYR A 256 24.73 -2.29 3.34
CA TYR A 256 25.02 -1.44 4.49
C TYR A 256 26.38 -1.69 5.10
N ASP A 257 26.77 -2.97 5.20
CA ASP A 257 27.94 -3.39 5.94
C ASP A 257 29.00 -4.07 5.07
N TYR A 258 28.72 -4.26 3.78
CA TYR A 258 29.61 -4.95 2.85
C TYR A 258 30.24 -3.96 1.87
N PRO A 259 31.55 -4.09 1.58
CA PRO A 259 32.20 -3.38 0.49
C PRO A 259 31.50 -3.63 -0.84
N GLU A 260 31.45 -2.61 -1.70
CA GLU A 260 30.79 -2.67 -3.02
C GLU A 260 31.23 -3.88 -3.87
N GLU A 261 32.48 -4.32 -3.69
CA GLU A 261 33.06 -5.48 -4.40
C GLU A 261 32.47 -6.82 -3.90
N GLN A 262 31.89 -6.87 -2.72
CA GLN A 262 31.31 -8.08 -2.11
C GLN A 262 29.80 -8.17 -2.30
N ILE A 263 29.15 -7.08 -2.70
CA ILE A 263 27.74 -7.11 -3.08
C ILE A 263 27.69 -7.91 -4.40
N PRO A 264 26.98 -9.07 -4.44
CA PRO A 264 26.83 -9.77 -5.69
C PRO A 264 26.25 -8.79 -6.71
N ARG A 265 27.02 -8.47 -7.74
CA ARG A 265 26.56 -7.54 -8.78
C ARG A 265 25.26 -8.07 -9.31
N ALA A 266 24.20 -7.36 -8.98
CA ALA A 266 22.84 -7.78 -9.22
C ALA A 266 22.72 -8.27 -10.65
N VAL A 267 22.06 -9.36 -10.79
CA VAL A 267 21.54 -9.88 -12.07
C VAL A 267 20.75 -8.78 -12.81
N TRP A 268 20.32 -7.75 -12.11
CA TRP A 268 19.57 -6.59 -12.55
C TRP A 268 20.47 -5.35 -12.57
N SER A 269 21.05 -5.01 -13.68
CA SER A 269 21.72 -3.74 -13.97
C SER A 269 22.71 -3.15 -12.94
N GLY A 270 23.85 -3.77 -12.78
CA GLY A 270 25.04 -2.95 -12.47
C GLY A 270 25.24 -2.43 -11.05
N GLY A 271 24.78 -3.12 -10.02
CA GLY A 271 25.25 -2.89 -8.64
C GLY A 271 24.54 -1.77 -7.86
N ASN A 272 23.39 -1.30 -8.32
CA ASN A 272 22.59 -0.36 -7.55
C ASN A 272 21.87 -1.09 -6.40
N VAL A 273 21.89 -0.49 -5.21
CA VAL A 273 21.08 -0.94 -4.09
C VAL A 273 19.69 -0.32 -4.16
N SER A 274 18.67 -1.01 -3.63
CA SER A 274 17.34 -0.48 -3.50
C SER A 274 17.29 0.71 -2.55
N TRP A 275 16.30 1.55 -2.72
CA TRP A 275 16.02 2.63 -1.78
C TRP A 275 15.14 2.10 -0.65
N GLY A 276 15.72 1.95 0.52
CA GLY A 276 15.00 1.56 1.73
C GLY A 276 14.17 2.69 2.32
N ARG A 277 13.35 2.39 3.32
CA ARG A 277 12.49 3.37 4.00
C ARG A 277 13.25 4.57 4.56
N GLY A 278 14.47 4.37 5.02
CA GLY A 278 15.36 5.40 5.58
C GLY A 278 16.29 6.06 4.56
N TYR A 279 16.14 5.76 3.26
CA TYR A 279 16.95 6.40 2.23
C TYR A 279 16.66 7.90 2.15
N ALA A 280 17.73 8.70 2.05
CA ALA A 280 17.61 10.12 1.83
C ALA A 280 18.46 10.57 0.64
N PHE A 281 17.86 11.34 -0.27
CA PHE A 281 18.53 11.87 -1.45
C PHE A 281 19.59 12.93 -1.11
N SER A 282 19.57 13.50 0.11
CA SER A 282 20.54 14.48 0.58
C SER A 282 21.94 13.90 0.80
N ASP A 283 22.04 12.68 1.30
CA ASP A 283 23.29 11.95 1.53
C ASP A 283 23.45 10.70 0.65
N ARG A 284 22.38 10.34 -0.09
CA ARG A 284 22.32 9.16 -0.98
C ARG A 284 22.61 7.85 -0.25
N GLN A 285 22.16 7.75 1.00
CA GLN A 285 22.36 6.56 1.82
C GLN A 285 21.06 6.05 2.41
N ASN A 286 20.96 4.74 2.45
CA ASN A 286 20.02 4.07 3.33
C ASN A 286 20.47 4.26 4.78
N ASN A 287 19.53 4.29 5.72
CA ASN A 287 19.86 4.37 7.14
C ASN A 287 18.70 3.81 7.97
N THR A 288 18.89 2.63 8.54
CA THR A 288 17.88 1.94 9.35
C THR A 288 17.36 2.79 10.51
N ALA A 289 18.20 3.64 11.12
CA ALA A 289 17.75 4.56 12.17
C ALA A 289 16.74 5.61 11.69
N ARG A 290 16.67 5.87 10.39
CA ARG A 290 15.70 6.76 9.74
C ARG A 290 14.51 6.01 9.15
N ALA A 291 14.48 4.68 9.16
CA ALA A 291 13.43 3.88 8.51
C ALA A 291 12.02 4.31 8.93
N ALA A 292 11.78 4.47 10.23
CA ALA A 292 10.49 4.92 10.75
C ALA A 292 10.14 6.37 10.38
N GLN A 293 11.10 7.18 9.94
CA GLN A 293 10.86 8.55 9.47
C GLN A 293 10.28 8.59 8.05
N GLY A 294 10.45 7.53 7.26
CA GLY A 294 9.92 7.43 5.91
C GLY A 294 10.45 8.52 4.97
N SER A 295 11.77 8.78 4.99
CA SER A 295 12.39 9.85 4.22
C SER A 295 12.21 9.64 2.72
N PHE A 296 12.38 8.41 2.24
CA PHE A 296 12.17 8.07 0.84
C PHE A 296 10.70 8.26 0.41
N PHE A 297 9.77 7.78 1.22
CA PHE A 297 8.35 7.95 0.96
C PHE A 297 7.93 9.42 0.92
N GLN A 298 8.49 10.24 1.84
CA GLN A 298 8.22 11.69 1.82
C GLN A 298 8.78 12.38 0.58
N ALA A 299 9.94 11.95 0.08
CA ALA A 299 10.50 12.51 -1.15
C ALA A 299 9.58 12.29 -2.36
N GLN A 300 8.97 11.11 -2.48
CA GLN A 300 7.99 10.80 -3.52
C GLN A 300 6.70 11.63 -3.37
N TRP A 301 6.17 11.77 -2.16
CA TRP A 301 5.03 12.67 -1.91
C TRP A 301 5.32 14.13 -2.30
N ASN A 302 6.59 14.58 -2.15
CA ASN A 302 6.98 15.90 -2.62
C ASN A 302 6.98 16.00 -4.17
N VAL A 303 7.22 14.90 -4.88
CA VAL A 303 7.01 14.83 -6.34
C VAL A 303 5.53 14.97 -6.68
N VAL A 304 4.65 14.20 -6.02
CA VAL A 304 3.18 14.30 -6.18
C VAL A 304 2.68 15.73 -5.97
N LYS A 305 3.16 16.41 -4.91
CA LYS A 305 2.76 17.79 -4.61
C LYS A 305 3.13 18.79 -5.73
N ARG A 306 4.17 18.50 -6.51
CA ARG A 306 4.56 19.31 -7.67
C ARG A 306 3.84 18.91 -8.95
N ALA A 307 3.73 17.60 -9.19
CA ALA A 307 3.14 17.06 -10.42
C ALA A 307 1.60 17.11 -10.43
N GLN A 308 0.97 17.05 -9.23
CA GLN A 308 -0.48 17.11 -9.08
C GLN A 308 -1.25 16.07 -9.93
N PRO A 309 -0.87 14.77 -9.94
CA PRO A 309 -1.63 13.75 -10.65
C PRO A 309 -3.08 13.70 -10.14
N GLU A 310 -3.99 13.10 -10.91
CA GLU A 310 -5.37 12.86 -10.45
C GLU A 310 -5.45 11.62 -9.56
N ILE A 311 -4.58 10.64 -9.79
CA ILE A 311 -4.54 9.39 -9.04
C ILE A 311 -3.15 9.21 -8.44
N VAL A 312 -3.11 8.91 -7.14
CA VAL A 312 -1.92 8.41 -6.45
C VAL A 312 -2.19 6.96 -6.08
N TYR A 313 -1.30 6.07 -6.52
CA TYR A 313 -1.36 4.66 -6.19
C TYR A 313 -0.23 4.30 -5.22
N LEU A 314 -0.57 3.64 -4.12
CA LEU A 314 0.38 3.30 -3.06
C LEU A 314 0.67 1.80 -3.09
N ASP A 315 1.92 1.44 -3.24
CA ASP A 315 2.38 0.07 -3.11
C ASP A 315 3.15 -0.06 -1.79
N GLY A 316 2.60 -0.70 -0.76
CA GLY A 316 1.36 -1.44 -0.64
C GLY A 316 0.86 -1.40 0.81
N TRP A 317 -0.23 -2.09 1.12
CA TRP A 317 -0.72 -2.11 2.51
C TRP A 317 -0.02 -3.16 3.34
N ASN A 318 -0.11 -4.44 2.94
CA ASN A 318 0.10 -5.58 3.83
C ASN A 318 0.86 -6.76 3.18
N GLU A 319 1.89 -6.53 2.41
CA GLU A 319 2.76 -7.61 1.91
C GLU A 319 3.73 -8.10 3.00
N TRP A 320 3.18 -8.63 4.10
CA TRP A 320 3.97 -9.09 5.24
C TRP A 320 4.80 -10.34 4.98
N CYS A 321 4.43 -11.13 4.00
CA CYS A 321 5.16 -12.35 3.66
C CYS A 321 5.39 -12.45 2.15
N SER A 322 6.59 -12.90 1.79
CA SER A 322 6.98 -13.16 0.41
C SER A 322 7.83 -14.43 0.32
N GLY A 323 7.93 -14.97 -0.89
CA GLY A 323 8.85 -16.06 -1.17
C GLY A 323 10.29 -15.57 -1.33
N TYR A 324 11.24 -16.47 -1.26
CA TYR A 324 12.62 -16.22 -1.63
C TYR A 324 13.17 -17.36 -2.48
N ALA A 325 14.12 -17.06 -3.34
CA ALA A 325 14.94 -18.04 -4.03
C ALA A 325 16.34 -18.13 -3.39
N ARG A 326 17.18 -19.01 -3.91
CA ARG A 326 18.60 -19.11 -3.55
C ARG A 326 19.44 -19.01 -4.80
N ASN A 327 20.47 -18.24 -4.71
CA ASN A 327 21.44 -18.13 -5.77
C ASN A 327 22.70 -18.94 -5.45
N ALA A 328 22.84 -20.08 -6.15
CA ALA A 328 23.98 -20.97 -5.97
C ALA A 328 25.31 -20.35 -6.41
N GLU A 329 25.29 -19.44 -7.36
CA GLU A 329 26.46 -18.71 -7.85
C GLU A 329 27.07 -17.81 -6.76
N TYR A 330 26.21 -17.31 -5.85
CA TYR A 330 26.63 -16.44 -4.74
C TYR A 330 26.54 -17.14 -3.37
N GLY A 331 26.84 -18.43 -3.32
CA GLY A 331 26.92 -19.17 -2.06
C GLY A 331 25.57 -19.48 -1.41
N ASN A 332 24.51 -19.62 -2.23
CA ASN A 332 23.13 -19.86 -1.78
C ASN A 332 22.55 -18.72 -0.92
N VAL A 333 22.96 -17.49 -1.16
CA VAL A 333 22.34 -16.34 -0.51
C VAL A 333 20.84 -16.26 -0.80
N ALA A 334 20.07 -15.84 0.19
CA ALA A 334 18.62 -15.63 0.02
C ALA A 334 18.35 -14.47 -0.93
N GLU A 335 17.54 -14.71 -1.96
CA GLU A 335 17.07 -13.72 -2.92
C GLU A 335 15.60 -13.40 -2.64
N SER A 336 15.36 -12.39 -1.80
CA SER A 336 14.01 -11.86 -1.55
C SER A 336 13.80 -10.62 -2.40
N TYR A 337 12.83 -10.72 -3.32
CA TYR A 337 12.59 -9.66 -4.31
C TYR A 337 11.89 -8.47 -3.67
N ASP A 338 10.73 -8.69 -3.07
CA ASP A 338 9.76 -7.65 -2.72
C ASP A 338 9.90 -7.14 -1.29
N SER A 339 10.26 -7.99 -0.35
CA SER A 339 10.43 -7.62 1.05
C SER A 339 11.44 -8.53 1.73
N PHE A 340 12.27 -7.99 2.63
CA PHE A 340 13.27 -8.76 3.35
C PHE A 340 13.31 -8.44 4.84
N ASN A 341 13.31 -7.17 5.23
CA ASN A 341 13.31 -6.70 6.60
C ASN A 341 12.54 -5.37 6.72
N MET A 342 12.50 -4.77 7.90
CA MET A 342 11.81 -3.50 8.13
C MET A 342 12.28 -2.36 7.22
N GLU A 343 13.58 -2.27 6.91
CA GLU A 343 14.13 -1.23 6.04
C GLU A 343 13.72 -1.45 4.58
N PHE A 344 13.82 -2.68 4.13
CA PHE A 344 13.58 -3.11 2.76
C PHE A 344 12.27 -3.91 2.66
N SER A 345 11.18 -3.19 2.76
CA SER A 345 9.80 -3.65 2.56
C SER A 345 8.91 -2.47 2.19
N ARG A 346 7.80 -2.71 1.49
CA ARG A 346 6.98 -1.64 0.90
C ARG A 346 5.68 -1.37 1.65
N ASP A 347 5.44 -2.03 2.77
CA ASP A 347 4.15 -1.99 3.45
C ASP A 347 3.94 -0.73 4.29
N LEU A 348 2.68 -0.31 4.34
CA LEU A 348 2.23 0.86 5.09
C LEU A 348 1.41 0.48 6.32
N GLU A 349 1.00 -0.80 6.45
CA GLU A 349 0.26 -1.30 7.59
C GLU A 349 1.06 -1.14 8.90
N LEU A 350 0.36 -1.00 10.00
CA LEU A 350 0.94 -0.84 11.33
C LEU A 350 1.80 -2.05 11.73
N MET A 351 3.02 -1.79 12.12
CA MET A 351 3.99 -2.80 12.55
C MET A 351 4.08 -2.90 14.06
N LYS A 352 4.18 -4.11 14.59
CA LYS A 352 4.51 -4.33 16.00
C LYS A 352 6.02 -4.16 16.21
N GLY A 353 6.40 -3.21 17.05
CA GLY A 353 7.80 -2.78 17.10
C GLY A 353 8.16 -1.92 15.88
N GLY A 354 9.42 -1.68 15.61
CA GLY A 354 9.88 -0.96 14.44
C GLY A 354 9.22 0.41 14.24
N TYR A 355 8.60 0.64 13.09
CA TYR A 355 7.99 1.94 12.76
C TYR A 355 6.58 2.16 13.37
N ASN A 356 5.95 1.16 13.95
CA ASN A 356 4.60 1.21 14.55
C ASN A 356 3.54 1.78 13.59
N ASP A 357 2.95 2.94 13.89
CA ASP A 357 1.92 3.64 13.11
C ASP A 357 2.48 4.77 12.22
N ALA A 358 3.80 4.93 12.15
CA ALA A 358 4.43 6.09 11.55
C ALA A 358 4.04 6.27 10.06
N PHE A 359 3.93 5.19 9.29
CA PHE A 359 3.58 5.24 7.87
C PHE A 359 2.09 5.50 7.64
N LEU A 360 1.21 4.97 8.49
CA LEU A 360 -0.23 5.30 8.44
C LEU A 360 -0.45 6.80 8.65
N ILE A 361 0.20 7.37 9.67
CA ILE A 361 0.11 8.81 9.96
C ILE A 361 0.71 9.64 8.82
N GLN A 362 1.86 9.23 8.29
CA GLN A 362 2.49 9.92 7.16
C GLN A 362 1.61 9.89 5.92
N THR A 363 0.98 8.75 5.62
CA THR A 363 0.03 8.59 4.52
C THR A 363 -1.17 9.52 4.73
N ALA A 364 -1.81 9.47 5.89
CA ALA A 364 -2.96 10.31 6.20
C ALA A 364 -2.67 11.81 6.04
N MET A 365 -1.49 12.26 6.48
CA MET A 365 -1.06 13.65 6.32
C MET A 365 -0.90 14.04 4.85
N ASN A 366 -0.13 13.25 4.10
CA ASN A 366 0.16 13.57 2.71
C ASN A 366 -1.08 13.47 1.82
N VAL A 367 -1.93 12.46 2.04
CA VAL A 367 -3.21 12.32 1.33
C VAL A 367 -4.11 13.51 1.61
N LYS A 368 -4.16 13.98 2.85
CA LYS A 368 -4.96 15.13 3.22
C LYS A 368 -4.49 16.43 2.54
N GLU A 369 -3.19 16.65 2.46
CA GLU A 369 -2.61 17.79 1.72
C GLU A 369 -2.85 17.65 0.20
N TYR A 370 -2.81 16.42 -0.32
CA TYR A 370 -3.01 16.16 -1.74
C TYR A 370 -4.48 16.34 -2.15
N LYS A 371 -5.42 15.80 -1.36
CA LYS A 371 -6.87 15.79 -1.69
C LYS A 371 -7.62 17.06 -1.29
N CYS A 372 -7.09 17.83 -0.34
CA CYS A 372 -7.81 18.98 0.20
C CYS A 372 -7.05 20.27 -0.08
N GLU A 373 -7.81 21.36 -0.25
CA GLU A 373 -7.25 22.69 -0.13
C GLU A 373 -6.89 22.93 1.33
N LEU A 374 -5.68 23.39 1.56
CA LEU A 374 -5.30 23.82 2.90
C LEU A 374 -5.96 25.18 3.14
N PRO A 375 -6.66 25.40 4.27
CA PRO A 375 -7.21 26.70 4.58
C PRO A 375 -6.07 27.72 4.64
N GLU A 376 -6.28 28.90 4.05
CA GLU A 376 -5.31 30.00 4.04
C GLU A 376 -4.88 30.46 5.44
N THR A 377 -5.72 30.21 6.42
CA THR A 377 -5.42 30.48 7.82
C THR A 377 -5.26 29.19 8.59
N PHE A 378 -4.03 28.77 8.80
CA PHE A 378 -3.71 27.90 9.91
C PHE A 378 -4.31 28.47 11.19
N ILE A 379 -4.75 27.59 12.09
CA ILE A 379 -5.10 27.97 13.46
C ILE A 379 -3.95 28.82 13.96
N LYS A 380 -4.18 30.12 14.17
CA LYS A 380 -3.21 30.93 14.90
C LYS A 380 -3.06 30.27 16.25
N ASP A 381 -1.83 29.96 16.65
CA ASP A 381 -1.55 29.49 17.99
C ASP A 381 -2.14 30.51 18.95
N VAL A 382 -3.22 30.12 19.61
CA VAL A 382 -3.86 30.95 20.62
C VAL A 382 -3.34 30.45 21.95
N HIS A 383 -2.38 31.17 22.50
CA HIS A 383 -1.97 30.98 23.88
C HIS A 383 -2.99 31.60 24.80
N LYS A 384 -3.61 30.80 25.64
CA LYS A 384 -4.65 31.24 26.57
C LYS A 384 -4.55 30.49 27.89
N THR A 385 -4.55 31.23 28.96
CA THR A 385 -4.69 30.65 30.30
C THR A 385 -6.14 30.24 30.51
N ILE A 386 -6.38 28.96 30.81
CA ILE A 386 -7.68 28.37 30.99
C ILE A 386 -7.91 28.17 32.50
N ASP A 387 -8.96 28.78 33.04
CA ASP A 387 -9.47 28.45 34.36
C ASP A 387 -10.40 27.23 34.24
N ILE A 388 -9.99 26.10 34.81
CA ILE A 388 -10.75 24.85 34.79
C ILE A 388 -12.11 24.94 35.51
N ASN A 389 -12.28 25.95 36.37
CA ASN A 389 -13.53 26.18 37.09
C ASN A 389 -14.44 27.21 36.41
N ALA A 390 -13.96 27.87 35.36
CA ALA A 390 -14.75 28.84 34.60
C ALA A 390 -15.58 28.14 33.50
N GLY A 391 -16.70 28.78 33.16
CA GLY A 391 -17.59 28.26 32.12
C GLY A 391 -17.00 28.21 30.74
N ALA A 392 -17.71 27.56 29.80
CA ALA A 392 -17.27 27.33 28.39
C ALA A 392 -17.09 28.64 27.58
N GLY A 393 -17.61 29.79 28.04
CA GLY A 393 -17.47 31.07 27.35
C GLY A 393 -16.01 31.52 27.13
N GLN A 394 -15.09 31.06 27.98
CA GLN A 394 -13.67 31.35 27.81
C GLN A 394 -13.07 30.76 26.49
N TRP A 395 -13.80 29.85 25.81
CA TRP A 395 -13.38 29.21 24.58
C TRP A 395 -13.95 29.87 23.33
N GLU A 396 -14.74 30.93 23.43
CA GLU A 396 -15.44 31.53 22.30
C GLU A 396 -14.50 32.01 21.19
N GLU A 397 -13.35 32.55 21.55
CA GLU A 397 -12.33 33.04 20.62
C GLU A 397 -11.45 31.92 20.04
N VAL A 398 -11.52 30.72 20.59
CA VAL A 398 -10.74 29.58 20.12
C VAL A 398 -11.50 28.86 19.03
N LYS A 399 -10.92 28.78 17.84
CA LYS A 399 -11.52 28.06 16.72
C LYS A 399 -11.65 26.56 17.05
N ALA A 400 -12.82 25.99 16.79
CA ALA A 400 -13.01 24.55 16.96
C ALA A 400 -12.10 23.78 16.01
N LEU A 401 -11.26 22.91 16.57
CA LEU A 401 -10.40 22.00 15.81
C LEU A 401 -11.23 20.93 15.08
N TYR A 402 -12.28 20.46 15.75
CA TYR A 402 -13.21 19.48 15.24
C TYR A 402 -14.63 19.86 15.63
N ARG A 403 -15.54 19.76 14.67
CA ARG A 403 -16.97 19.93 14.92
C ARG A 403 -17.73 18.74 14.35
N CYS A 404 -18.31 17.91 15.21
CA CYS A 404 -19.22 16.87 14.78
C CYS A 404 -20.60 17.47 14.48
N THR A 405 -21.06 17.35 13.26
CA THR A 405 -22.36 17.87 12.82
C THR A 405 -23.43 16.80 12.70
N GLY A 406 -23.10 15.52 12.96
CA GLY A 406 -24.01 14.40 12.79
C GLY A 406 -24.08 13.48 14.01
N SER A 407 -25.30 13.02 14.33
CA SER A 407 -25.54 12.05 15.42
C SER A 407 -24.97 10.65 15.12
N ARG A 408 -24.64 10.34 13.88
CA ARG A 408 -24.12 9.03 13.45
C ARG A 408 -22.77 8.67 14.06
N ASN A 409 -21.95 9.69 14.38
CA ASN A 409 -20.60 9.48 14.94
C ASN A 409 -20.60 9.09 16.43
N PHE A 410 -21.75 9.11 17.12
CA PHE A 410 -21.85 8.86 18.57
C PHE A 410 -22.78 7.70 18.93
N GLY A 411 -23.24 6.95 17.95
CA GLY A 411 -24.20 5.88 18.13
C GLY A 411 -25.63 6.37 18.44
N ARG A 412 -26.54 5.42 18.59
CA ARG A 412 -27.99 5.68 18.70
C ARG A 412 -28.43 6.54 19.90
N ASN A 413 -27.57 6.68 20.89
CA ASN A 413 -27.88 7.38 22.15
C ASN A 413 -27.49 8.86 22.18
N ALA A 414 -26.82 9.37 21.14
CA ALA A 414 -26.30 10.74 21.08
C ALA A 414 -27.23 11.70 20.34
N ARG A 415 -28.54 11.58 20.49
CA ARG A 415 -29.49 12.47 19.82
C ARG A 415 -29.35 13.91 20.33
N GLY A 416 -29.14 14.84 19.41
CA GLY A 416 -29.15 16.28 19.68
C GLY A 416 -27.86 16.88 20.22
N VAL A 417 -26.78 16.11 20.37
CA VAL A 417 -25.48 16.63 20.82
C VAL A 417 -24.62 16.97 19.62
N GLN A 418 -24.12 18.20 19.53
CA GLN A 418 -23.11 18.63 18.56
C GLN A 418 -21.81 18.98 19.30
N PRO A 419 -21.00 17.98 19.71
CA PRO A 419 -19.76 18.27 20.40
C PRO A 419 -18.77 18.95 19.46
N SER A 420 -18.05 19.90 20.00
CA SER A 420 -16.92 20.54 19.31
C SER A 420 -15.71 20.48 20.22
N LEU A 421 -14.57 20.12 19.65
CA LEU A 421 -13.29 20.19 20.35
C LEU A 421 -12.63 21.54 20.00
N LYS A 422 -12.34 22.32 21.02
CA LYS A 422 -11.53 23.51 20.94
C LYS A 422 -10.21 23.25 21.65
N TYR A 423 -9.14 23.71 21.08
CA TYR A 423 -7.79 23.46 21.56
C TYR A 423 -7.04 24.80 21.72
N ALA A 424 -6.36 24.95 22.82
CA ALA A 424 -5.41 26.05 23.05
C ALA A 424 -4.10 25.45 23.58
N VAL A 425 -2.97 25.96 23.12
CA VAL A 425 -1.66 25.57 23.68
C VAL A 425 -1.47 26.30 25.00
N PRO A 426 -1.13 25.63 26.09
CA PRO A 426 -0.77 26.28 27.35
C PRO A 426 0.41 27.25 27.12
N ALA A 427 0.37 28.37 27.81
CA ALA A 427 1.45 29.37 27.77
C ALA A 427 2.71 28.88 28.47
#